data_79a9a502d812a89fd994598ebd3cb065
#
_entry.id   79a9a502d812a89fd994598ebd3cb065
#
_cell.length_a   1.000
_cell.length_b   1.000
_cell.length_c   1.000
_cell.angle_alpha   90.00
_cell.angle_beta   90.00
_cell.angle_gamma   90.00
#
_symmetry.space_group_name_H-M   'P 1'
#
loop_
_entity.id
_entity.type
_entity.pdbx_description
1 polymer ?
#
loop_
_entity_poly.entity_id
_entity_poly.type
_entity_poly.pdbx_seq_one_letter_code
_entity_poly.pdbx_strand_id
1 'polypeptide(L)'
;MKRFIIGSLIFAMITAKFFAYNPPAGAEDFCLISSPIGLSGSIFTAGNISNPSGAESIVVNPALTAENQRINLNASCTVLFDNESLNKKQSGFAFQTAILIPTKMFVFSGYMNGTFVPFSYDMYLGNSFNIKAGLSKEITEKLNIGISVNSGLEWNPGSDWALGFNCGFIYNHGQLGFLQNFRYGASILNIGKNYKPSDSVGLDISHAISAYPSLFTLKLGAAGSVFKNDLFDICTALDFTIPAFQNIIIDLNLQFTLKQMLSLSVGEKINIIESVRGHNNYIPSIGLFYKFSFNVKNNEYLASRDWSESEMRVSAAYKNMYENVNAISTGVDIELGMKDTTPPQISIMIEE
;
A
#
# COMPACT_ATOMS: atom_id res chain seq x y z
N MET A 1 -31.54 -4.25 -19.15
CA MET A 1 -30.77 -3.24 -18.46
C MET A 1 -29.41 -3.76 -17.96
N LYS A 2 -29.30 -4.83 -17.17
CA LYS A 2 -28.00 -5.32 -16.64
C LYS A 2 -26.95 -5.65 -17.72
N ARG A 3 -27.34 -6.24 -18.85
CA ARG A 3 -26.42 -6.56 -19.97
C ARG A 3 -25.92 -5.32 -20.72
N PHE A 4 -26.68 -4.24 -20.73
CA PHE A 4 -26.28 -2.97 -21.35
C PHE A 4 -25.24 -2.23 -20.51
N ILE A 5 -25.36 -2.28 -19.18
CA ILE A 5 -24.42 -1.64 -18.25
C ILE A 5 -23.05 -2.34 -18.32
N ILE A 6 -23.02 -3.68 -18.37
CA ILE A 6 -21.78 -4.45 -18.53
C ILE A 6 -21.14 -4.17 -19.88
N GLY A 7 -21.91 -4.11 -20.96
CA GLY A 7 -21.42 -3.75 -22.28
C GLY A 7 -20.86 -2.34 -22.36
N SER A 8 -21.49 -1.35 -21.71
CA SER A 8 -21.01 0.02 -21.64
C SER A 8 -19.75 0.17 -20.78
N LEU A 9 -19.60 -0.60 -19.71
CA LEU A 9 -18.39 -0.65 -18.90
C LEU A 9 -17.21 -1.26 -19.69
N ILE A 10 -17.45 -2.36 -20.38
CA ILE A 10 -16.46 -3.01 -21.25
C ILE A 10 -16.07 -2.08 -22.40
N PHE A 11 -17.04 -1.39 -23.02
CA PHE A 11 -16.77 -0.43 -24.08
C PHE A 11 -16.02 0.81 -23.60
N ALA A 12 -16.34 1.32 -22.40
CA ALA A 12 -15.59 2.40 -21.76
C ALA A 12 -14.14 2.00 -21.41
N MET A 13 -13.92 0.74 -21.05
CA MET A 13 -12.56 0.20 -20.84
C MET A 13 -11.78 0.07 -22.17
N ILE A 14 -12.44 -0.22 -23.28
CA ILE A 14 -11.81 -0.37 -24.60
C ILE A 14 -11.49 1.00 -25.23
N THR A 15 -12.23 2.04 -24.89
CA THR A 15 -11.99 3.41 -25.41
C THR A 15 -11.04 4.23 -24.53
N ALA A 16 -10.61 3.72 -23.39
CA ALA A 16 -9.48 4.29 -22.65
C ALA A 16 -8.27 4.25 -23.60
N LYS A 17 -7.76 5.42 -23.98
CA LYS A 17 -6.52 5.51 -24.75
C LYS A 17 -5.48 4.74 -23.96
N PHE A 18 -5.09 3.57 -24.44
CA PHE A 18 -3.98 2.80 -23.91
C PHE A 18 -2.71 3.64 -24.08
N PHE A 19 -2.36 4.38 -23.06
CA PHE A 19 -1.03 4.96 -22.99
C PHE A 19 -0.05 3.81 -22.92
N ALA A 20 1.01 3.86 -23.72
CA ALA A 20 2.01 2.82 -23.66
C ALA A 20 2.66 2.84 -22.27
N TYR A 21 2.56 1.76 -21.53
CA TYR A 21 3.19 1.60 -20.22
C TYR A 21 4.63 1.13 -20.43
N ASN A 22 5.58 1.99 -20.20
CA ASN A 22 6.99 1.69 -20.34
C ASN A 22 7.83 2.43 -19.28
N PRO A 23 7.68 2.09 -17.99
CA PRO A 23 8.48 2.69 -16.95
C PRO A 23 9.95 2.29 -17.11
N PRO A 24 10.89 3.08 -16.57
CA PRO A 24 12.27 2.67 -16.43
C PRO A 24 12.37 1.39 -15.59
N ALA A 25 13.41 0.58 -15.84
CA ALA A 25 13.66 -0.59 -15.03
C ALA A 25 13.81 -0.22 -13.55
N GLY A 26 13.17 -0.97 -12.66
CA GLY A 26 13.15 -0.71 -11.22
C GLY A 26 12.23 0.41 -10.74
N ALA A 27 11.59 1.15 -11.65
CA ALA A 27 10.72 2.28 -11.27
C ALA A 27 9.52 1.86 -10.41
N GLU A 28 8.98 0.66 -10.62
CA GLU A 28 7.87 0.13 -9.84
C GLU A 28 8.20 -0.10 -8.36
N ASP A 29 9.48 -0.23 -8.04
CA ASP A 29 9.91 -0.35 -6.66
C ASP A 29 9.77 0.96 -5.88
N PHE A 30 9.74 2.10 -6.56
CA PHE A 30 9.57 3.41 -5.93
C PHE A 30 8.13 3.74 -5.55
N CYS A 31 7.14 2.97 -6.01
CA CYS A 31 5.72 3.22 -5.71
C CYS A 31 5.38 3.16 -4.22
N LEU A 32 6.07 2.33 -3.43
CA LEU A 32 5.78 2.05 -2.03
C LEU A 32 6.98 2.25 -1.09
N ILE A 33 7.97 3.05 -1.49
CA ILE A 33 9.20 3.22 -0.70
C ILE A 33 9.03 4.06 0.56
N SER A 34 7.95 4.81 0.70
CA SER A 34 7.80 5.82 1.77
C SER A 34 7.62 5.23 3.16
N SER A 35 7.42 3.91 3.28
CA SER A 35 7.22 3.23 4.57
C SER A 35 7.93 1.89 4.67
N PRO A 36 8.25 1.44 5.91
CA PRO A 36 8.82 0.11 6.14
C PRO A 36 7.92 -1.02 5.64
N ILE A 37 6.60 -0.89 5.79
CA ILE A 37 5.64 -1.91 5.33
C ILE A 37 5.66 -2.00 3.80
N GLY A 38 5.69 -0.86 3.11
CA GLY A 38 5.79 -0.81 1.65
C GLY A 38 7.12 -1.35 1.16
N LEU A 39 8.23 -0.88 1.76
CA LEU A 39 9.58 -1.26 1.36
C LEU A 39 9.86 -2.76 1.57
N SER A 40 9.38 -3.35 2.66
CA SER A 40 9.54 -4.78 2.96
C SER A 40 8.59 -5.69 2.18
N GLY A 41 7.75 -5.15 1.32
CA GLY A 41 6.74 -5.94 0.63
C GLY A 41 5.72 -6.59 1.57
N SER A 42 5.36 -5.92 2.69
CA SER A 42 4.43 -6.44 3.69
C SER A 42 3.02 -5.86 3.57
N ILE A 43 2.77 -4.99 2.60
CA ILE A 43 1.46 -4.39 2.36
C ILE A 43 0.82 -5.00 1.11
N PHE A 44 -0.33 -5.63 1.29
CA PHE A 44 -1.04 -6.38 0.25
C PHE A 44 -2.46 -5.87 0.05
N THR A 45 -3.00 -6.15 -1.12
CA THR A 45 -4.38 -5.81 -1.49
C THR A 45 -5.42 -6.50 -0.59
N ALA A 46 -5.11 -7.70 -0.11
CA ALA A 46 -5.91 -8.39 0.90
C ALA A 46 -5.52 -8.02 2.34
N GLY A 47 -4.54 -7.13 2.53
CA GLY A 47 -4.00 -6.74 3.84
C GLY A 47 -3.09 -7.80 4.46
N ASN A 48 -2.47 -7.41 5.57
CA ASN A 48 -1.64 -8.32 6.36
C ASN A 48 -2.48 -8.97 7.47
N ILE A 49 -2.31 -10.27 7.69
CA ILE A 49 -3.11 -11.04 8.64
C ILE A 49 -2.61 -10.89 10.08
N SER A 50 -1.28 -10.82 10.25
CA SER A 50 -0.67 -10.74 11.57
C SER A 50 -0.76 -9.36 12.22
N ASN A 51 -0.90 -8.32 11.43
CA ASN A 51 -1.03 -6.96 11.89
C ASN A 51 -2.25 -6.31 11.23
N PRO A 52 -3.11 -5.64 11.98
CA PRO A 52 -4.21 -4.89 11.38
C PRO A 52 -3.68 -3.88 10.39
N SER A 53 -4.46 -3.63 9.37
CA SER A 53 -4.12 -2.67 8.31
C SER A 53 -4.13 -1.26 8.88
N GLY A 54 -2.99 -0.58 8.82
CA GLY A 54 -2.86 0.82 9.26
C GLY A 54 -3.47 1.81 8.27
N ALA A 55 -3.40 3.09 8.63
CA ALA A 55 -3.91 4.18 7.81
C ALA A 55 -3.24 4.25 6.42
N GLU A 56 -1.98 3.84 6.31
CA GLU A 56 -1.21 3.79 5.07
C GLU A 56 -1.71 2.76 4.05
N SER A 57 -2.54 1.81 4.47
CA SER A 57 -3.08 0.76 3.57
C SER A 57 -4.00 1.30 2.46
N ILE A 58 -4.49 2.53 2.60
CA ILE A 58 -5.23 3.26 1.56
C ILE A 58 -4.49 3.31 0.21
N VAL A 59 -3.15 3.18 0.21
CA VAL A 59 -2.35 3.25 -1.03
C VAL A 59 -2.51 2.02 -1.91
N VAL A 60 -2.82 0.86 -1.34
CA VAL A 60 -2.98 -0.40 -2.07
C VAL A 60 -4.43 -0.84 -2.20
N ASN A 61 -5.24 -0.61 -1.15
CA ASN A 61 -6.68 -0.91 -1.18
C ASN A 61 -7.41 -0.07 -0.13
N PRO A 62 -8.27 0.88 -0.53
CA PRO A 62 -8.99 1.72 0.44
C PRO A 62 -9.93 0.93 1.36
N ALA A 63 -10.34 -0.29 1.01
CA ALA A 63 -11.20 -1.11 1.86
C ALA A 63 -10.49 -1.63 3.12
N LEU A 64 -9.14 -1.71 3.11
CA LEU A 64 -8.35 -2.15 4.26
C LEU A 64 -8.50 -1.23 5.47
N THR A 65 -8.72 0.05 5.25
CA THR A 65 -8.87 1.01 6.35
C THR A 65 -10.13 0.79 7.18
N ALA A 66 -11.11 0.02 6.69
CA ALA A 66 -12.30 -0.37 7.46
C ALA A 66 -12.01 -1.35 8.60
N GLU A 67 -10.89 -2.08 8.54
CA GLU A 67 -10.54 -3.09 9.55
C GLU A 67 -10.09 -2.47 10.87
N ASN A 68 -9.61 -1.23 10.83
CA ASN A 68 -9.12 -0.54 12.01
C ASN A 68 -10.21 0.37 12.61
N GLN A 69 -10.68 -0.02 13.78
CA GLN A 69 -11.76 0.63 14.52
C GLN A 69 -11.27 1.67 15.53
N ARG A 70 -9.97 1.98 15.51
CA ARG A 70 -9.32 2.95 16.40
C ARG A 70 -8.74 4.10 15.60
N ILE A 71 -8.51 5.24 16.24
CA ILE A 71 -7.71 6.29 15.62
C ILE A 71 -6.30 5.75 15.46
N ASN A 72 -5.84 5.73 14.21
CA ASN A 72 -4.51 5.27 13.85
C ASN A 72 -3.72 6.43 13.24
N LEU A 73 -2.49 6.60 13.66
CA LEU A 73 -1.54 7.61 13.18
C LEU A 73 -0.28 6.90 12.73
N ASN A 74 0.12 7.12 11.49
CA ASN A 74 1.34 6.56 10.92
C ASN A 74 2.27 7.69 10.46
N ALA A 75 3.57 7.55 10.75
CA ALA A 75 4.61 8.39 10.20
C ALA A 75 5.85 7.56 9.90
N SER A 76 6.44 7.75 8.73
CA SER A 76 7.64 7.03 8.33
C SER A 76 8.52 7.83 7.39
N CYS A 77 9.78 7.44 7.32
CA CYS A 77 10.75 7.99 6.39
C CYS A 77 11.69 6.92 5.85
N THR A 78 12.17 7.16 4.65
CA THR A 78 13.09 6.28 3.93
C THR A 78 14.24 7.09 3.38
N VAL A 79 15.45 6.58 3.55
CA VAL A 79 16.65 7.12 2.94
C VAL A 79 17.10 6.16 1.85
N LEU A 80 17.42 6.73 0.69
CA LEU A 80 17.91 6.01 -0.47
C LEU A 80 19.36 6.43 -0.72
N PHE A 81 20.22 5.50 -1.03
CA PHE A 81 21.63 5.77 -1.34
C PHE A 81 22.14 4.81 -2.39
N ASP A 82 22.91 5.36 -3.31
CA ASP A 82 23.59 4.62 -4.38
C ASP A 82 25.03 4.34 -3.95
N ASN A 83 25.47 3.09 -4.10
CA ASN A 83 26.82 2.64 -3.74
C ASN A 83 27.83 2.67 -4.89
N GLU A 84 27.40 2.75 -6.14
CA GLU A 84 28.28 2.56 -7.30
C GLU A 84 28.78 3.83 -7.99
N SER A 85 28.21 4.99 -7.74
CA SER A 85 28.67 6.18 -8.43
C SER A 85 30.05 6.62 -7.90
N LEU A 86 31.10 6.19 -8.57
CA LEU A 86 32.50 6.55 -8.31
C LEU A 86 32.75 8.07 -8.27
N ASN A 87 31.85 8.88 -8.82
CA ASN A 87 32.02 10.33 -8.95
C ASN A 87 30.97 11.20 -8.28
N LYS A 88 29.81 10.69 -7.88
CA LYS A 88 28.78 11.44 -7.15
C LYS A 88 27.91 10.49 -6.36
N LYS A 89 28.16 10.33 -5.08
CA LYS A 89 27.22 9.70 -4.15
C LYS A 89 25.91 10.48 -4.18
N GLN A 90 24.86 9.86 -4.69
CA GLN A 90 23.54 10.46 -4.71
C GLN A 90 22.66 9.83 -3.63
N SER A 91 21.92 10.66 -2.94
CA SER A 91 20.99 10.24 -1.91
C SER A 91 19.58 10.72 -2.26
N GLY A 92 18.60 9.90 -1.96
CA GLY A 92 17.20 10.24 -2.04
C GLY A 92 16.54 10.13 -0.68
N PHE A 93 15.37 10.72 -0.58
CA PHE A 93 14.58 10.71 0.64
C PHE A 93 13.10 10.57 0.29
N ALA A 94 12.40 9.76 1.05
CA ALA A 94 10.94 9.68 0.98
C ALA A 94 10.36 9.71 2.40
N PHE A 95 9.16 10.25 2.53
CA PHE A 95 8.43 10.25 3.79
C PHE A 95 6.94 10.03 3.53
N GLN A 96 6.24 9.56 4.54
CA GLN A 96 4.79 9.55 4.57
C GLN A 96 4.25 9.85 5.95
N THR A 97 3.00 10.30 5.98
CA THR A 97 2.16 10.32 7.16
C THR A 97 0.74 9.92 6.78
N ALA A 98 0.08 9.23 7.67
CA ALA A 98 -1.29 8.80 7.46
C ALA A 98 -2.10 8.88 8.76
N ILE A 99 -3.39 9.11 8.62
CA ILE A 99 -4.34 9.17 9.72
C ILE A 99 -5.59 8.36 9.36
N LEU A 100 -6.14 7.68 10.34
CA LEU A 100 -7.39 6.97 10.24
C LEU A 100 -8.28 7.36 11.42
N ILE A 101 -9.51 7.73 11.13
CA ILE A 101 -10.48 8.19 12.12
C ILE A 101 -11.78 7.42 11.91
N PRO A 102 -12.12 6.46 12.79
CA PRO A 102 -13.43 5.83 12.76
C PRO A 102 -14.50 6.83 13.20
N THR A 103 -15.61 6.81 12.48
CA THR A 103 -16.81 7.60 12.79
C THR A 103 -18.02 6.69 12.90
N LYS A 104 -19.15 7.24 13.33
CA LYS A 104 -20.41 6.46 13.42
C LYS A 104 -20.91 5.88 12.09
N MET A 105 -20.46 6.36 10.94
CA MET A 105 -20.97 5.96 9.63
C MET A 105 -19.92 5.29 8.75
N PHE A 106 -18.69 5.77 8.83
CA PHE A 106 -17.57 5.34 7.98
C PHE A 106 -16.26 5.48 8.73
N VAL A 107 -15.25 4.78 8.27
CA VAL A 107 -13.87 5.04 8.65
C VAL A 107 -13.28 6.02 7.63
N PHE A 108 -12.86 7.17 8.11
CA PHE A 108 -12.17 8.19 7.31
C PHE A 108 -10.67 7.92 7.33
N SER A 109 -10.01 8.01 6.19
CA SER A 109 -8.56 7.87 6.07
C SER A 109 -7.95 9.02 5.27
N GLY A 110 -6.84 9.52 5.76
CA GLY A 110 -6.00 10.53 5.11
C GLY A 110 -4.58 10.03 4.99
N TYR A 111 -3.92 10.34 3.88
CA TYR A 111 -2.55 9.92 3.59
C TYR A 111 -1.83 11.01 2.80
N MET A 112 -0.58 11.20 3.11
CA MET A 112 0.30 12.14 2.42
C MET A 112 1.69 11.53 2.32
N ASN A 113 2.32 11.62 1.16
CA ASN A 113 3.72 11.25 0.99
C ASN A 113 4.47 12.21 0.09
N GLY A 114 5.76 12.30 0.31
CA GLY A 114 6.70 13.01 -0.54
C GLY A 114 7.89 12.13 -0.88
N THR A 115 8.35 12.20 -2.12
CA THR A 115 9.51 11.47 -2.61
C THR A 115 10.45 12.43 -3.32
N PHE A 116 11.70 12.44 -2.88
CA PHE A 116 12.76 13.30 -3.41
C PHE A 116 13.91 12.39 -3.85
N VAL A 117 13.96 12.10 -5.15
CA VAL A 117 14.90 11.13 -5.72
C VAL A 117 15.67 11.78 -6.87
N PRO A 118 16.67 12.64 -6.59
CA PRO A 118 17.44 13.35 -7.60
C PRO A 118 18.51 12.46 -8.24
N PHE A 119 18.18 11.21 -8.56
CA PHE A 119 19.11 10.31 -9.25
C PHE A 119 19.27 10.71 -10.70
N SER A 120 20.52 10.86 -11.16
CA SER A 120 20.88 11.36 -12.49
C SER A 120 21.03 10.27 -13.55
N TYR A 121 20.46 9.08 -13.33
CA TYR A 121 20.55 7.95 -14.24
C TYR A 121 19.19 7.56 -14.82
N ASP A 122 19.13 6.44 -15.51
CA ASP A 122 17.95 5.90 -16.18
C ASP A 122 16.70 5.73 -15.27
N MET A 123 16.88 5.90 -13.95
CA MET A 123 15.84 5.84 -12.94
C MET A 123 15.42 7.21 -12.37
N TYR A 124 15.77 8.31 -13.02
CA TYR A 124 15.35 9.63 -12.58
C TYR A 124 13.84 9.81 -12.70
N LEU A 125 13.16 9.68 -11.56
CA LEU A 125 11.70 9.75 -11.47
C LEU A 125 11.17 11.14 -11.07
N GLY A 126 12.06 12.10 -10.89
CA GLY A 126 11.70 13.41 -10.37
C GLY A 126 11.31 13.40 -8.89
N ASN A 127 10.81 14.53 -8.44
CA ASN A 127 10.26 14.67 -7.09
C ASN A 127 8.75 14.61 -7.17
N SER A 128 8.12 14.01 -6.17
CA SER A 128 6.67 13.93 -6.10
C SER A 128 6.12 14.21 -4.71
N PHE A 129 4.91 14.76 -4.69
CA PHE A 129 4.12 14.92 -3.48
C PHE A 129 2.69 14.49 -3.76
N ASN A 130 2.16 13.58 -2.95
CA ASN A 130 0.83 13.02 -3.15
C ASN A 130 0.01 13.09 -1.87
N ILE A 131 -1.29 13.33 -2.03
CA ILE A 131 -2.28 13.31 -0.97
C ILE A 131 -3.40 12.35 -1.38
N LYS A 132 -3.87 11.55 -0.43
CA LYS A 132 -5.05 10.70 -0.61
C LYS A 132 -6.03 10.91 0.55
N ALA A 133 -7.31 10.86 0.24
CA ALA A 133 -8.37 10.85 1.24
C ALA A 133 -9.40 9.78 0.88
N GLY A 134 -9.85 9.02 1.87
CA GLY A 134 -10.72 7.88 1.63
C GLY A 134 -11.77 7.68 2.70
N LEU A 135 -12.78 6.91 2.31
CA LEU A 135 -13.86 6.43 3.15
C LEU A 135 -13.98 4.92 2.96
N SER A 136 -14.11 4.21 4.05
CA SER A 136 -14.31 2.76 4.04
C SER A 136 -15.37 2.34 5.05
N LYS A 137 -15.93 1.15 4.85
CA LYS A 137 -16.94 0.59 5.73
C LYS A 137 -16.95 -0.93 5.67
N GLU A 138 -17.14 -1.56 6.81
CA GLU A 138 -17.56 -2.94 6.91
C GLU A 138 -19.04 -3.03 6.54
N ILE A 139 -19.35 -3.68 5.42
CA ILE A 139 -20.74 -3.89 4.98
C ILE A 139 -21.34 -5.11 5.68
N THR A 140 -20.53 -6.15 5.83
CA THR A 140 -20.88 -7.37 6.58
C THR A 140 -19.63 -7.81 7.35
N GLU A 141 -19.75 -8.75 8.28
CA GLU A 141 -18.61 -9.37 8.99
C GLU A 141 -17.50 -9.89 8.07
N LYS A 142 -17.84 -10.13 6.81
CA LYS A 142 -16.92 -10.70 5.82
C LYS A 142 -16.52 -9.73 4.72
N LEU A 143 -17.29 -8.67 4.49
CA LEU A 143 -17.10 -7.79 3.33
C LEU A 143 -16.85 -6.35 3.75
N ASN A 144 -15.68 -5.86 3.42
CA ASN A 144 -15.29 -4.46 3.53
C ASN A 144 -15.23 -3.82 2.14
N ILE A 145 -15.66 -2.59 2.03
CA ILE A 145 -15.53 -1.78 0.83
C ILE A 145 -14.88 -0.45 1.17
N GLY A 146 -14.21 0.15 0.18
CA GLY A 146 -13.59 1.45 0.35
C GLY A 146 -13.45 2.18 -0.97
N ILE A 147 -13.46 3.50 -0.86
CA ILE A 147 -13.20 4.43 -1.96
C ILE A 147 -12.21 5.50 -1.50
N SER A 148 -11.41 6.01 -2.41
CA SER A 148 -10.54 7.15 -2.12
C SER A 148 -10.29 7.99 -3.36
N VAL A 149 -9.88 9.22 -3.13
CA VAL A 149 -9.37 10.13 -4.15
C VAL A 149 -7.91 10.42 -3.85
N ASN A 150 -7.12 10.60 -4.89
CA ASN A 150 -5.73 11.02 -4.77
C ASN A 150 -5.44 12.19 -5.70
N SER A 151 -4.59 13.09 -5.24
CA SER A 151 -4.01 14.16 -6.04
C SER A 151 -2.51 14.14 -5.85
N GLY A 152 -1.77 14.32 -6.93
CA GLY A 152 -0.32 14.34 -6.92
C GLY A 152 0.24 15.49 -7.71
N LEU A 153 1.41 15.94 -7.29
CA LEU A 153 2.25 16.93 -7.97
C LEU A 153 3.61 16.30 -8.21
N GLU A 154 4.13 16.47 -9.41
CA GLU A 154 5.50 16.10 -9.76
C GLU A 154 6.25 17.32 -10.29
N TRP A 155 7.55 17.36 -10.01
CA TRP A 155 8.43 18.42 -10.49
C TRP A 155 9.87 17.90 -10.63
N ASN A 156 10.61 18.57 -11.50
CA ASN A 156 12.02 18.33 -11.84
C ASN A 156 12.21 17.00 -12.65
N PRO A 157 12.48 17.11 -13.98
CA PRO A 157 12.77 18.36 -14.70
C PRO A 157 11.53 19.14 -15.15
N GLY A 158 10.38 18.54 -15.32
CA GLY A 158 9.11 19.19 -15.62
C GLY A 158 8.22 19.36 -14.41
N SER A 159 7.02 19.84 -14.59
CA SER A 159 5.98 19.86 -13.57
C SER A 159 4.63 19.43 -14.14
N ASP A 160 3.96 18.54 -13.46
CA ASP A 160 2.60 18.12 -13.81
C ASP A 160 1.82 17.73 -12.54
N TRP A 161 0.53 17.53 -12.71
CA TRP A 161 -0.35 17.09 -11.64
C TRP A 161 -1.21 15.89 -12.08
N ALA A 162 -1.58 15.06 -11.13
CA ALA A 162 -2.46 13.95 -11.31
C ALA A 162 -3.66 14.04 -10.37
N LEU A 163 -4.78 13.47 -10.79
CA LEU A 163 -5.98 13.32 -9.98
C LEU A 163 -6.59 11.96 -10.29
N GLY A 164 -6.77 11.15 -9.26
CA GLY A 164 -7.28 9.80 -9.41
C GLY A 164 -8.39 9.47 -8.41
N PHE A 165 -9.24 8.54 -8.81
CA PHE A 165 -10.21 7.87 -7.97
C PHE A 165 -9.79 6.40 -7.80
N ASN A 166 -10.01 5.87 -6.60
CA ASN A 166 -9.69 4.50 -6.27
C ASN A 166 -10.90 3.85 -5.60
N CYS A 167 -11.06 2.55 -5.82
CA CYS A 167 -12.05 1.75 -5.11
C CYS A 167 -11.49 0.35 -4.86
N GLY A 168 -12.02 -0.32 -3.85
CA GLY A 168 -11.61 -1.67 -3.55
C GLY A 168 -12.56 -2.37 -2.60
N PHE A 169 -12.35 -3.66 -2.47
CA PHE A 169 -13.03 -4.51 -1.50
C PHE A 169 -12.09 -5.56 -0.91
N ILE A 170 -12.49 -6.11 0.23
CA ILE A 170 -11.88 -7.26 0.88
C ILE A 170 -12.99 -8.20 1.32
N TYR A 171 -12.76 -9.48 1.12
CA TYR A 171 -13.63 -10.53 1.61
C TYR A 171 -12.87 -11.47 2.55
N ASN A 172 -13.31 -11.52 3.79
CA ASN A 172 -12.80 -12.40 4.84
C ASN A 172 -13.50 -13.75 4.74
N HIS A 173 -12.84 -14.72 4.11
CA HIS A 173 -13.40 -16.08 3.94
C HIS A 173 -13.35 -16.87 5.25
N GLY A 174 -12.34 -16.63 6.07
CA GLY A 174 -12.08 -17.41 7.29
C GLY A 174 -11.12 -18.57 7.03
N GLN A 175 -11.55 -19.79 7.15
CA GLN A 175 -10.70 -20.97 6.93
C GLN A 175 -10.88 -21.50 5.51
N LEU A 176 -9.75 -21.73 4.81
CA LEU A 176 -9.71 -22.37 3.49
C LEU A 176 -8.67 -23.50 3.49
N GLY A 177 -9.13 -24.74 3.60
CA GLY A 177 -8.24 -25.88 3.74
C GLY A 177 -7.36 -25.78 4.98
N PHE A 178 -6.04 -25.75 4.79
CA PHE A 178 -5.06 -25.55 5.87
C PHE A 178 -4.80 -24.08 6.22
N LEU A 179 -5.22 -23.14 5.36
CA LEU A 179 -5.04 -21.71 5.59
C LEU A 179 -6.11 -21.21 6.57
N GLN A 180 -5.64 -20.58 7.65
CA GLN A 180 -6.47 -19.89 8.62
C GLN A 180 -6.55 -18.41 8.27
N ASN A 181 -7.64 -17.74 8.66
CA ASN A 181 -7.88 -16.33 8.38
C ASN A 181 -7.67 -15.95 6.91
N PHE A 182 -8.04 -16.87 6.00
CA PHE A 182 -7.90 -16.65 4.58
C PHE A 182 -8.81 -15.50 4.13
N ARG A 183 -8.23 -14.58 3.38
CA ARG A 183 -8.93 -13.45 2.80
C ARG A 183 -8.40 -13.11 1.43
N TYR A 184 -9.22 -12.48 0.62
CA TYR A 184 -8.85 -11.98 -0.68
C TYR A 184 -9.46 -10.61 -0.91
N GLY A 185 -8.83 -9.84 -1.78
CA GLY A 185 -9.26 -8.49 -2.10
C GLY A 185 -8.91 -8.10 -3.51
N ALA A 186 -9.57 -7.05 -3.96
CA ALA A 186 -9.22 -6.38 -5.19
C ALA A 186 -9.35 -4.87 -5.04
N SER A 187 -8.54 -4.16 -5.79
CA SER A 187 -8.64 -2.70 -5.90
C SER A 187 -8.36 -2.24 -7.31
N ILE A 188 -9.00 -1.14 -7.69
CA ILE A 188 -8.73 -0.39 -8.90
C ILE A 188 -8.23 0.98 -8.46
N LEU A 189 -7.03 1.34 -8.87
CA LEU A 189 -6.34 2.54 -8.44
C LEU A 189 -6.12 3.49 -9.61
N ASN A 190 -6.06 4.79 -9.31
CA ASN A 190 -5.67 5.86 -10.23
C ASN A 190 -6.55 5.99 -11.47
N ILE A 191 -7.88 5.87 -11.30
CA ILE A 191 -8.85 6.16 -12.37
C ILE A 191 -8.96 7.68 -12.50
N GLY A 192 -8.37 8.27 -13.53
CA GLY A 192 -8.45 9.72 -13.71
C GLY A 192 -7.37 10.30 -14.61
N LYS A 193 -6.92 11.51 -14.26
CA LYS A 193 -5.85 12.19 -14.97
C LYS A 193 -4.48 11.68 -14.49
N ASN A 194 -3.74 11.10 -15.40
CA ASN A 194 -2.34 10.69 -15.19
C ASN A 194 -1.38 11.86 -15.47
N TYR A 195 -0.14 11.72 -15.04
CA TYR A 195 0.94 12.62 -15.44
C TYR A 195 1.21 12.51 -16.95
N LYS A 196 1.69 13.59 -17.54
CA LYS A 196 2.12 13.58 -18.95
C LYS A 196 3.49 12.92 -19.05
N PRO A 197 3.70 12.06 -20.05
CA PRO A 197 4.93 11.29 -20.19
C PRO A 197 6.19 12.14 -20.35
N SER A 198 6.10 13.23 -21.06
CA SER A 198 7.24 14.08 -21.43
C SER A 198 7.64 15.10 -20.36
N ASP A 199 6.76 15.35 -19.39
CA ASP A 199 6.95 16.44 -18.43
C ASP A 199 7.31 15.93 -17.02
N SER A 200 7.03 14.67 -16.71
CA SER A 200 7.09 14.14 -15.36
C SER A 200 8.25 13.21 -15.08
N VAL A 201 8.92 12.70 -16.08
CA VAL A 201 10.05 11.78 -15.91
C VAL A 201 11.22 12.22 -16.75
N GLY A 202 12.33 12.56 -16.10
CA GLY A 202 13.54 13.09 -16.71
C GLY A 202 14.33 12.08 -17.55
N LEU A 203 13.65 11.27 -18.31
CA LEU A 203 14.23 10.22 -19.11
C LEU A 203 14.46 10.69 -20.54
N ASP A 204 15.45 10.06 -21.16
CA ASP A 204 15.80 10.30 -22.54
C ASP A 204 14.55 10.35 -23.42
N ILE A 205 14.33 11.51 -24.04
CA ILE A 205 13.18 11.87 -24.88
C ILE A 205 12.99 10.87 -26.05
N SER A 206 13.99 10.08 -26.35
CA SER A 206 13.95 9.08 -27.43
C SER A 206 13.01 7.90 -27.13
N HIS A 207 12.62 7.67 -25.87
CA HIS A 207 11.74 6.60 -25.45
C HIS A 207 10.57 7.19 -24.66
N ALA A 208 9.50 7.59 -25.34
CA ALA A 208 8.31 8.15 -24.72
C ALA A 208 7.77 7.23 -23.62
N ILE A 209 8.04 7.63 -22.37
CA ILE A 209 7.51 6.96 -21.19
C ILE A 209 6.17 7.58 -20.88
N SER A 210 5.18 6.76 -20.78
CA SER A 210 3.85 7.22 -20.60
C SER A 210 3.35 6.94 -19.19
N ALA A 211 2.87 8.01 -18.53
CA ALA A 211 1.93 7.97 -17.42
C ALA A 211 2.39 7.22 -16.16
N TYR A 212 3.68 7.17 -15.87
CA TYR A 212 4.20 6.66 -14.61
C TYR A 212 4.47 7.84 -13.64
N PRO A 213 4.24 7.75 -12.28
CA PRO A 213 3.69 6.59 -11.54
C PRO A 213 2.17 6.56 -11.42
N SER A 214 1.45 7.52 -11.92
CA SER A 214 -0.01 7.61 -11.78
C SER A 214 -0.73 6.97 -12.98
N LEU A 215 -0.88 5.67 -12.94
CA LEU A 215 -1.48 4.89 -14.01
C LEU A 215 -2.64 4.06 -13.46
N PHE A 216 -3.71 3.90 -14.26
CA PHE A 216 -4.76 2.94 -13.94
C PHE A 216 -4.17 1.57 -13.60
N THR A 217 -4.42 1.08 -12.41
CA THR A 217 -3.83 -0.16 -11.91
C THR A 217 -4.90 -1.03 -11.27
N LEU A 218 -5.03 -2.26 -11.77
CA LEU A 218 -5.80 -3.31 -11.11
C LEU A 218 -4.88 -4.09 -10.18
N LYS A 219 -5.32 -4.29 -8.94
CA LYS A 219 -4.63 -5.16 -7.96
C LYS A 219 -5.58 -6.25 -7.49
N LEU A 220 -5.05 -7.46 -7.40
CA LEU A 220 -5.74 -8.64 -6.88
C LEU A 220 -4.84 -9.29 -5.84
N GLY A 221 -5.36 -9.59 -4.66
CA GLY A 221 -4.55 -10.15 -3.60
C GLY A 221 -5.26 -11.21 -2.78
N ALA A 222 -4.45 -12.09 -2.21
CA ALA A 222 -4.88 -13.08 -1.25
C ALA A 222 -3.86 -13.21 -0.12
N ALA A 223 -4.34 -13.48 1.09
CA ALA A 223 -3.48 -13.63 2.25
C ALA A 223 -4.10 -14.64 3.23
N GLY A 224 -3.25 -15.34 4.01
CA GLY A 224 -3.69 -16.31 4.98
C GLY A 224 -2.58 -16.74 5.94
N SER A 225 -2.95 -17.21 7.13
CA SER A 225 -2.00 -17.84 8.07
C SER A 225 -1.84 -19.32 7.69
N VAL A 226 -0.60 -19.70 7.43
CA VAL A 226 -0.23 -21.10 7.16
C VAL A 226 -0.15 -21.89 8.46
N PHE A 227 0.32 -21.23 9.51
CA PHE A 227 0.44 -21.81 10.85
C PHE A 227 0.18 -20.72 11.87
N LYS A 228 -0.67 -21.00 12.86
CA LYS A 228 -0.99 -20.07 13.93
C LYS A 228 -1.20 -20.82 15.24
N ASN A 229 -0.51 -20.37 16.28
CA ASN A 229 -0.72 -20.74 17.67
C ASN A 229 -0.53 -19.51 18.58
N ASP A 230 -0.63 -19.69 19.88
CA ASP A 230 -0.50 -18.57 20.86
C ASP A 230 0.87 -17.88 20.84
N LEU A 231 1.91 -18.57 20.37
CA LEU A 231 3.28 -18.05 20.34
C LEU A 231 3.69 -17.55 18.96
N PHE A 232 3.29 -18.25 17.91
CA PHE A 232 3.75 -18.03 16.55
C PHE A 232 2.59 -17.89 15.58
N ASP A 233 2.73 -16.97 14.65
CA ASP A 233 1.86 -16.83 13.48
C ASP A 233 2.74 -16.70 12.24
N ILE A 234 2.55 -17.61 11.28
CA ILE A 234 3.26 -17.61 9.99
C ILE A 234 2.23 -17.32 8.92
N CYS A 235 2.32 -16.14 8.35
CA CYS A 235 1.42 -15.65 7.30
C CYS A 235 2.12 -15.60 5.95
N THR A 236 1.34 -15.83 4.92
CA THR A 236 1.77 -15.62 3.53
C THR A 236 0.76 -14.75 2.81
N ALA A 237 1.25 -13.96 1.88
CA ALA A 237 0.41 -13.14 1.02
C ALA A 237 0.94 -13.14 -0.42
N LEU A 238 0.03 -12.97 -1.36
CA LEU A 238 0.28 -12.94 -2.79
C LEU A 238 -0.57 -11.82 -3.40
N ASP A 239 0.07 -10.91 -4.14
CA ASP A 239 -0.59 -9.89 -4.94
C ASP A 239 -0.22 -10.01 -6.42
N PHE A 240 -1.18 -9.70 -7.26
CA PHE A 240 -1.00 -9.43 -8.68
C PHE A 240 -1.33 -7.96 -8.93
N THR A 241 -0.34 -7.19 -9.33
CA THR A 241 -0.49 -5.80 -9.75
C THR A 241 -0.44 -5.73 -11.26
N ILE A 242 -1.46 -5.17 -11.89
CA ILE A 242 -1.64 -5.15 -13.35
C ILE A 242 -1.79 -3.69 -13.80
N PRO A 243 -0.66 -2.96 -14.02
CA PRO A 243 -0.70 -1.57 -14.46
C PRO A 243 -1.12 -1.50 -15.93
N ALA A 244 -2.13 -0.69 -16.20
CA ALA A 244 -2.73 -0.45 -17.53
C ALA A 244 -3.05 -1.72 -18.35
N PHE A 245 -3.15 -2.88 -17.74
CA PHE A 245 -3.26 -4.18 -18.43
C PHE A 245 -2.08 -4.52 -19.36
N GLN A 246 -0.93 -3.90 -19.14
CA GLN A 246 0.26 -4.07 -20.01
C GLN A 246 1.43 -4.78 -19.32
N ASN A 247 1.36 -4.96 -18.00
CA ASN A 247 2.37 -5.68 -17.23
C ASN A 247 1.69 -6.49 -16.13
N ILE A 248 2.41 -7.47 -15.61
CA ILE A 248 2.02 -8.21 -14.40
C ILE A 248 3.20 -8.16 -13.45
N ILE A 249 2.94 -7.68 -12.25
CA ILE A 249 3.89 -7.67 -11.14
C ILE A 249 3.31 -8.58 -10.08
N ILE A 250 4.13 -9.51 -9.60
CA ILE A 250 3.78 -10.49 -8.59
C ILE A 250 4.54 -10.12 -7.33
N ASP A 251 3.81 -9.80 -6.26
CA ASP A 251 4.38 -9.57 -4.94
C ASP A 251 4.10 -10.78 -4.05
N LEU A 252 5.14 -11.33 -3.46
CA LEU A 252 5.10 -12.46 -2.53
C LEU A 252 5.60 -12.02 -1.16
N ASN A 253 5.00 -12.50 -0.10
CA ASN A 253 5.46 -12.23 1.25
C ASN A 253 5.32 -13.44 2.16
N LEU A 254 6.30 -13.59 3.03
CA LEU A 254 6.27 -14.47 4.17
C LEU A 254 6.54 -13.65 5.43
N GLN A 255 5.62 -13.69 6.38
CA GLN A 255 5.76 -13.01 7.65
C GLN A 255 5.71 -14.00 8.81
N PHE A 256 6.65 -13.86 9.70
CA PHE A 256 6.76 -14.61 10.94
C PHE A 256 6.54 -13.67 12.12
N THR A 257 5.55 -13.96 12.96
CA THR A 257 5.19 -13.15 14.11
C THR A 257 5.30 -13.95 15.39
N LEU A 258 6.02 -13.39 16.38
CA LEU A 258 6.24 -13.97 17.69
C LEU A 258 5.42 -13.20 18.73
N LYS A 259 4.57 -13.92 19.49
CA LYS A 259 3.74 -13.39 20.58
C LYS A 259 2.91 -12.15 20.19
N GLN A 260 2.57 -12.00 18.91
CA GLN A 260 1.90 -10.82 18.36
C GLN A 260 2.63 -9.48 18.61
N MET A 261 3.91 -9.54 18.99
CA MET A 261 4.74 -8.38 19.32
C MET A 261 5.85 -8.15 18.31
N LEU A 262 6.61 -9.19 17.99
CA LEU A 262 7.76 -9.09 17.10
C LEU A 262 7.43 -9.79 15.78
N SER A 263 7.50 -9.08 14.67
CA SER A 263 7.29 -9.64 13.34
C SER A 263 8.51 -9.43 12.45
N LEU A 264 8.91 -10.47 11.77
CA LEU A 264 9.90 -10.46 10.69
C LEU A 264 9.18 -10.74 9.38
N SER A 265 9.39 -9.91 8.38
CA SER A 265 8.81 -10.04 7.06
C SER A 265 9.89 -10.17 6.01
N VAL A 266 9.68 -11.04 5.05
CA VAL A 266 10.51 -11.21 3.86
C VAL A 266 9.59 -11.10 2.65
N GLY A 267 9.87 -10.14 1.78
CA GLY A 267 9.07 -9.88 0.58
C GLY A 267 9.89 -9.98 -0.69
N GLU A 268 9.26 -10.46 -1.74
CA GLU A 268 9.85 -10.54 -3.08
C GLU A 268 8.88 -9.98 -4.11
N LYS A 269 9.40 -9.20 -5.06
CA LYS A 269 8.64 -8.63 -6.17
C LYS A 269 9.19 -9.11 -7.49
N ILE A 270 8.36 -9.72 -8.29
CA ILE A 270 8.71 -10.22 -9.63
C ILE A 270 7.94 -9.38 -10.67
N ASN A 271 8.66 -8.55 -11.40
CA ASN A 271 8.13 -7.78 -12.51
C ASN A 271 8.34 -8.57 -13.81
N ILE A 272 7.26 -9.00 -14.45
CA ILE A 272 7.37 -9.90 -15.62
C ILE A 272 8.10 -9.24 -16.79
N ILE A 273 7.79 -7.97 -17.10
CA ILE A 273 8.46 -7.26 -18.21
C ILE A 273 9.95 -7.08 -17.90
N GLU A 274 10.32 -6.69 -16.69
CA GLU A 274 11.71 -6.53 -16.29
C GLU A 274 12.45 -7.88 -16.29
N SER A 275 11.80 -8.96 -15.84
CA SER A 275 12.34 -10.32 -15.91
C SER A 275 12.68 -10.73 -17.35
N VAL A 276 11.76 -10.50 -18.28
CA VAL A 276 11.97 -10.84 -19.69
C VAL A 276 13.08 -10.00 -20.34
N ARG A 277 13.27 -8.76 -19.86
CA ARG A 277 14.31 -7.85 -20.35
C ARG A 277 15.67 -8.04 -19.64
N GLY A 278 15.75 -8.92 -18.64
CA GLY A 278 16.98 -9.18 -17.88
C GLY A 278 17.32 -8.10 -16.84
N HIS A 279 16.35 -7.31 -16.40
CA HIS A 279 16.53 -6.21 -15.43
C HIS A 279 15.98 -6.53 -14.04
N ASN A 280 15.60 -7.76 -13.76
CA ASN A 280 15.05 -8.13 -12.46
C ASN A 280 16.12 -8.13 -11.37
N ASN A 281 15.77 -7.59 -10.22
CA ASN A 281 16.52 -7.74 -8.98
C ASN A 281 15.78 -8.75 -8.09
N TYR A 282 16.37 -9.93 -7.86
CA TYR A 282 15.80 -11.02 -7.05
C TYR A 282 16.30 -10.99 -5.59
N ILE A 283 16.74 -9.84 -5.09
CA ILE A 283 17.15 -9.71 -3.70
C ILE A 283 15.93 -9.42 -2.85
N PRO A 284 15.53 -10.32 -1.93
CA PRO A 284 14.36 -10.12 -1.10
C PRO A 284 14.48 -8.86 -0.21
N SER A 285 13.39 -8.19 -0.01
CA SER A 285 13.26 -7.15 1.00
C SER A 285 13.02 -7.74 2.37
N ILE A 286 13.48 -7.05 3.42
CA ILE A 286 13.34 -7.50 4.81
C ILE A 286 12.73 -6.38 5.64
N GLY A 287 11.77 -6.73 6.49
CA GLY A 287 11.14 -5.82 7.45
C GLY A 287 11.12 -6.40 8.86
N LEU A 288 11.34 -5.54 9.83
CA LEU A 288 11.25 -5.86 11.25
C LEU A 288 10.24 -4.91 11.90
N PHE A 289 9.29 -5.48 12.62
CA PHE A 289 8.20 -4.75 13.28
C PHE A 289 8.14 -5.15 14.74
N TYR A 290 8.10 -4.18 15.64
CA TYR A 290 7.94 -4.44 17.05
C TYR A 290 6.76 -3.64 17.60
N LYS A 291 5.76 -4.36 18.12
CA LYS A 291 4.53 -3.81 18.70
C LYS A 291 4.58 -3.90 20.22
N PHE A 292 4.21 -2.84 20.90
CA PHE A 292 4.04 -2.80 22.34
C PHE A 292 2.83 -1.96 22.73
N SER A 293 2.18 -2.37 23.81
CA SER A 293 1.09 -1.63 24.38
C SER A 293 1.63 -0.63 25.42
N PHE A 294 1.07 0.55 25.45
CA PHE A 294 1.32 1.52 26.48
C PHE A 294 0.00 1.94 27.11
N ASN A 295 -0.01 1.97 28.42
CA ASN A 295 -1.21 2.25 29.18
C ASN A 295 -1.12 3.65 29.78
N VAL A 296 -2.16 4.45 29.59
CA VAL A 296 -2.32 5.73 30.28
C VAL A 296 -3.02 5.46 31.63
N LYS A 297 -2.49 4.50 32.40
CA LYS A 297 -3.11 3.94 33.61
C LYS A 297 -3.46 4.95 34.69
N ASN A 298 -2.84 6.12 34.72
CA ASN A 298 -2.96 7.08 35.82
C ASN A 298 -3.87 8.27 35.50
N ASN A 299 -4.64 8.22 34.43
CA ASN A 299 -5.53 9.31 34.10
C ASN A 299 -7.00 8.90 34.30
N GLU A 300 -7.55 9.26 35.49
CA GLU A 300 -8.96 9.02 35.83
C GLU A 300 -9.93 9.56 34.76
N TYR A 301 -9.56 10.66 34.11
CA TYR A 301 -10.35 11.26 33.03
C TYR A 301 -10.47 10.34 31.79
N LEU A 302 -9.41 9.66 31.41
CA LEU A 302 -9.42 8.71 30.29
C LEU A 302 -10.12 7.40 30.67
N ALA A 303 -9.89 6.92 31.88
CA ALA A 303 -10.54 5.71 32.40
C ALA A 303 -12.07 5.88 32.50
N SER A 304 -12.54 7.07 32.86
CA SER A 304 -13.99 7.39 32.92
C SER A 304 -14.65 7.44 31.53
N ARG A 305 -13.89 7.45 30.45
CA ARG A 305 -14.37 7.47 29.05
C ARG A 305 -14.14 6.15 28.33
N ASP A 306 -14.00 5.06 29.03
CA ASP A 306 -13.77 3.72 28.46
C ASP A 306 -12.55 3.65 27.51
N TRP A 307 -11.49 4.39 27.86
CA TRP A 307 -10.24 4.37 27.09
C TRP A 307 -9.50 3.05 27.30
N SER A 308 -9.34 2.26 26.25
CA SER A 308 -8.56 1.02 26.25
C SER A 308 -7.05 1.27 26.16
N GLU A 309 -6.24 0.21 26.20
CA GLU A 309 -4.80 0.33 25.98
C GLU A 309 -4.49 0.83 24.57
N SER A 310 -3.58 1.79 24.48
CA SER A 310 -3.04 2.24 23.19
C SER A 310 -1.89 1.34 22.77
N GLU A 311 -1.69 1.17 21.47
CA GLU A 311 -0.61 0.35 20.93
C GLU A 311 0.31 1.22 20.08
N MET A 312 1.60 0.90 20.09
CA MET A 312 2.59 1.50 19.21
C MET A 312 3.40 0.40 18.54
N ARG A 313 3.57 0.54 17.25
CA ARG A 313 4.41 -0.32 16.43
C ARG A 313 5.55 0.50 15.85
N VAL A 314 6.78 0.17 16.20
CA VAL A 314 7.98 0.69 15.54
C VAL A 314 8.41 -0.29 14.47
N SER A 315 8.91 0.22 13.36
CA SER A 315 9.24 -0.59 12.20
C SER A 315 10.52 -0.10 11.53
N ALA A 316 11.24 -1.04 10.96
CA ALA A 316 12.39 -0.80 10.12
C ALA A 316 12.37 -1.78 8.93
N ALA A 317 12.84 -1.35 7.78
CA ALA A 317 12.95 -2.20 6.60
C ALA A 317 14.18 -1.84 5.78
N TYR A 318 14.65 -2.84 5.04
CA TYR A 318 15.74 -2.71 4.09
C TYR A 318 15.36 -3.40 2.78
N LYS A 319 15.71 -2.76 1.67
CA LYS A 319 15.63 -3.33 0.32
C LYS A 319 16.81 -2.86 -0.50
N ASN A 320 17.45 -3.80 -1.20
CA ASN A 320 18.31 -3.49 -2.32
C ASN A 320 17.43 -3.35 -3.57
N MET A 321 17.46 -2.20 -4.18
CA MET A 321 16.68 -1.87 -5.36
C MET A 321 17.53 -2.07 -6.62
N TYR A 322 16.92 -1.85 -7.78
CA TYR A 322 17.63 -1.94 -9.05
C TYR A 322 18.87 -1.03 -9.08
N GLU A 323 19.92 -1.46 -9.79
CA GLU A 323 21.20 -0.75 -9.96
C GLU A 323 21.91 -0.33 -8.65
N ASN A 324 21.91 -1.23 -7.65
CA ASN A 324 22.61 -1.03 -6.36
C ASN A 324 22.11 0.15 -5.53
N VAL A 325 20.94 0.67 -5.81
CA VAL A 325 20.26 1.61 -4.92
C VAL A 325 19.80 0.85 -3.69
N ASN A 326 20.23 1.31 -2.52
CA ASN A 326 19.81 0.74 -1.25
C ASN A 326 18.81 1.66 -0.58
N ALA A 327 17.76 1.09 -0.02
CA ALA A 327 16.74 1.80 0.71
C ALA A 327 16.66 1.29 2.15
N ILE A 328 16.68 2.22 3.11
CA ILE A 328 16.44 1.95 4.52
C ILE A 328 15.25 2.80 4.96
N SER A 329 14.23 2.16 5.50
CA SER A 329 13.02 2.82 5.98
C SER A 329 12.84 2.59 7.46
N THR A 330 12.34 3.62 8.15
CA THR A 330 11.90 3.54 9.55
C THR A 330 10.54 4.19 9.72
N GLY A 331 9.75 3.69 10.65
CA GLY A 331 8.41 4.22 10.86
C GLY A 331 7.83 3.91 12.24
N VAL A 332 6.81 4.67 12.57
CA VAL A 332 6.02 4.51 13.79
C VAL A 332 4.55 4.53 13.41
N ASP A 333 3.81 3.61 13.97
CA ASP A 333 2.37 3.48 13.84
C ASP A 333 1.77 3.46 15.24
N ILE A 334 0.77 4.30 15.51
CA ILE A 334 0.15 4.47 16.82
C ILE A 334 -1.34 4.25 16.71
N GLU A 335 -1.86 3.30 17.45
CA GLU A 335 -3.29 3.09 17.61
C GLU A 335 -3.74 3.59 18.98
N LEU A 336 -4.60 4.60 18.97
CA LEU A 336 -5.09 5.19 20.21
C LEU A 336 -6.20 4.31 20.83
N GLY A 337 -6.15 4.15 22.13
CA GLY A 337 -7.08 3.33 22.89
C GLY A 337 -8.46 3.96 23.07
N MET A 338 -9.08 4.45 22.02
CA MET A 338 -10.45 4.97 22.06
C MET A 338 -11.47 3.84 21.96
N LYS A 339 -12.65 4.06 22.54
CA LYS A 339 -13.79 3.18 22.35
C LYS A 339 -14.14 3.10 20.87
N ASP A 340 -14.42 1.90 20.41
CA ASP A 340 -14.95 1.68 19.07
C ASP A 340 -16.27 2.45 18.86
N THR A 341 -16.28 3.34 17.88
CA THR A 341 -17.45 4.16 17.51
C THR A 341 -18.00 3.81 16.12
N THR A 342 -17.44 2.80 15.45
CA THR A 342 -17.96 2.37 14.14
C THR A 342 -19.36 1.82 14.28
N PRO A 343 -20.21 2.03 13.29
CA PRO A 343 -21.58 1.56 13.35
C PRO A 343 -21.62 0.02 13.35
N PRO A 344 -22.62 -0.56 13.99
CA PRO A 344 -22.86 -1.98 13.91
C PRO A 344 -22.97 -2.39 12.43
N GLN A 345 -22.45 -3.55 12.12
CA GLN A 345 -22.56 -4.18 10.81
C GLN A 345 -24.02 -4.21 10.38
N ILE A 346 -24.28 -4.05 9.10
CA ILE A 346 -25.61 -4.27 8.56
C ILE A 346 -25.83 -5.78 8.59
N SER A 347 -26.51 -6.28 9.62
CA SER A 347 -27.04 -7.63 9.62
C SER A 347 -28.18 -7.68 8.61
N ILE A 348 -27.96 -8.29 7.48
CA ILE A 348 -29.04 -8.67 6.59
C ILE A 348 -29.73 -9.86 7.28
N MET A 349 -30.83 -9.56 7.98
CA MET A 349 -31.76 -10.61 8.39
C MET A 349 -32.40 -11.13 7.09
N ILE A 350 -31.92 -12.26 6.61
CA ILE A 350 -32.68 -13.05 5.65
C ILE A 350 -33.74 -13.73 6.52
N GLU A 351 -34.95 -13.21 6.48
CA GLU A 351 -36.13 -13.95 6.92
C GLU A 351 -36.24 -15.17 6.00
N GLU A 352 -36.07 -16.38 6.58
CA GLU A 352 -36.39 -17.65 5.94
C GLU A 352 -37.89 -17.78 5.71
#